data_61a37d48c550c9f7a2dd4ec03f99c00c
#
_entry.id   61a37d48c550c9f7a2dd4ec03f99c00c
#
_cell.length_a   1.000
_cell.length_b   1.000
_cell.length_c   1.000
_cell.angle_alpha   90.00
_cell.angle_beta   90.00
_cell.angle_gamma   90.00
#
_symmetry.space_group_name_H-M   'P 1'
#
loop_
_entity.id
_entity.type
_entity.pdbx_description
1 polymer ?
#
loop_
_entity_poly.entity_id
_entity_poly.type
_entity_poly.pdbx_seq_one_letter_code
_entity_poly.pdbx_strand_id
1 'polypeptide(L)'
;AQGKTIVISEHRLYYLRDLADRVLYMKDGEIRGDYTAEEFQSLPAEQRDQMGLRPLELNSLRNIAAPCDRGGDSEWNIRQFFFAYKHQPETLHIDEAVFPFGGATAIIGHNGAGKSTLSRCLCGLEKRCGGIVRNQDKVYSRRERLKLCYMVMQDVNHQLFTESVLDELFLSMSTEDQAKAE
;
A
#
# COMPACT_ATOMS: atom_id res chain seq x y z
N ALA A 1 -6.82 -34.26 -1.47
CA ALA A 1 -6.60 -33.74 -2.81
C ALA A 1 -7.59 -34.41 -3.76
N GLN A 2 -8.40 -33.64 -4.51
CA GLN A 2 -9.42 -34.17 -5.42
C GLN A 2 -8.83 -34.56 -6.81
N GLY A 3 -7.50 -34.79 -6.92
CA GLY A 3 -6.84 -35.14 -8.17
C GLY A 3 -6.91 -34.06 -9.25
N LYS A 4 -7.12 -32.79 -8.86
CA LYS A 4 -7.15 -31.67 -9.83
C LYS A 4 -5.78 -31.01 -9.94
N THR A 5 -5.39 -30.68 -11.17
CA THR A 5 -4.23 -29.83 -11.43
C THR A 5 -4.64 -28.37 -11.28
N ILE A 6 -3.88 -27.60 -10.53
CA ILE A 6 -4.11 -26.17 -10.31
C ILE A 6 -2.90 -25.42 -10.88
N VAL A 7 -3.16 -24.43 -11.75
CA VAL A 7 -2.13 -23.52 -12.26
C VAL A 7 -2.39 -22.14 -11.69
N ILE A 8 -1.39 -21.56 -11.04
CA ILE A 8 -1.49 -20.23 -10.41
C ILE A 8 -0.44 -19.33 -11.07
N SER A 9 -0.89 -18.20 -11.63
CA SER A 9 -0.01 -17.14 -12.11
C SER A 9 0.05 -16.05 -11.05
N GLU A 10 1.21 -15.85 -10.47
CA GLU A 10 1.41 -14.94 -9.33
C GLU A 10 2.85 -14.39 -9.28
N HIS A 11 2.98 -13.21 -8.70
CA HIS A 11 4.26 -12.56 -8.46
C HIS A 11 4.63 -12.45 -6.97
N ARG A 12 3.70 -12.82 -6.07
CA ARG A 12 3.90 -12.87 -4.62
C ARG A 12 4.23 -14.30 -4.21
N LEU A 13 5.49 -14.59 -4.02
CA LEU A 13 5.98 -15.96 -3.88
C LEU A 13 5.84 -16.52 -2.46
N TYR A 14 5.79 -15.67 -1.45
CA TYR A 14 5.87 -16.08 -0.03
C TYR A 14 4.76 -17.04 0.41
N TYR A 15 3.54 -16.93 -0.13
CA TYR A 15 2.44 -17.84 0.24
C TYR A 15 2.35 -19.08 -0.66
N LEU A 16 3.03 -19.07 -1.80
CA LEU A 16 3.10 -20.22 -2.71
C LEU A 16 4.20 -21.21 -2.33
N ARG A 17 5.11 -20.79 -1.49
CA ARG A 17 6.30 -21.55 -1.09
C ARG A 17 5.97 -22.99 -0.67
N ASP A 18 4.95 -23.15 0.18
CA ASP A 18 4.55 -24.44 0.76
C ASP A 18 3.36 -25.09 0.01
N LEU A 19 2.87 -24.48 -1.07
CA LEU A 19 1.72 -24.95 -1.85
C LEU A 19 2.10 -25.48 -3.23
N ALA A 20 3.17 -24.97 -3.83
CA ALA A 20 3.54 -25.31 -5.19
C ALA A 20 4.39 -26.60 -5.22
N ASP A 21 4.02 -27.54 -6.10
CA ASP A 21 4.83 -28.73 -6.38
C ASP A 21 5.90 -28.44 -7.46
N ARG A 22 5.59 -27.50 -8.38
CA ARG A 22 6.43 -27.13 -9.52
C ARG A 22 6.31 -25.64 -9.79
N VAL A 23 7.42 -25.00 -10.17
CA VAL A 23 7.51 -23.57 -10.48
C VAL A 23 8.06 -23.37 -11.87
N LEU A 24 7.28 -22.70 -12.73
CA LEU A 24 7.72 -22.28 -14.06
C LEU A 24 8.04 -20.79 -14.04
N TYR A 25 9.29 -20.44 -14.32
CA TYR A 25 9.70 -19.06 -14.48
C TYR A 25 9.55 -18.62 -15.93
N MET A 26 8.77 -17.57 -16.14
CA MET A 26 8.54 -16.99 -17.46
C MET A 26 9.21 -15.61 -17.58
N LYS A 27 9.81 -15.36 -18.73
CA LYS A 27 10.34 -14.06 -19.11
C LYS A 27 10.19 -13.88 -20.63
N ASP A 28 9.74 -12.69 -21.04
CA ASP A 28 9.58 -12.31 -22.46
C ASP A 28 8.72 -13.30 -23.27
N GLY A 29 7.68 -13.88 -22.64
CA GLY A 29 6.77 -14.85 -23.25
C GLY A 29 7.30 -16.28 -23.34
N GLU A 30 8.49 -16.56 -22.81
CA GLU A 30 9.13 -17.88 -22.85
C GLU A 30 9.32 -18.45 -21.43
N ILE A 31 9.27 -19.78 -21.34
CA ILE A 31 9.66 -20.49 -20.10
C ILE A 31 11.18 -20.51 -20.05
N ARG A 32 11.75 -19.79 -19.12
CA ARG A 32 13.19 -19.67 -18.88
C ARG A 32 13.70 -20.55 -17.74
N GLY A 33 12.82 -21.10 -16.95
CA GLY A 33 13.17 -22.01 -15.87
C GLY A 33 12.00 -22.92 -15.52
N ASP A 34 12.33 -24.15 -15.13
CA ASP A 34 11.40 -25.18 -14.69
C ASP A 34 12.02 -25.87 -13.50
N TYR A 35 11.40 -25.72 -12.34
CA TYR A 35 11.96 -26.11 -11.05
C TYR A 35 10.94 -26.94 -10.27
N THR A 36 11.41 -27.89 -9.51
CA THR A 36 10.66 -28.42 -8.37
C THR A 36 10.54 -27.35 -7.29
N ALA A 37 9.60 -27.50 -6.36
CA ALA A 37 9.46 -26.60 -5.23
C ALA A 37 10.78 -26.47 -4.42
N GLU A 38 11.46 -27.59 -4.18
CA GLU A 38 12.70 -27.62 -3.42
C GLU A 38 13.85 -26.91 -4.14
N GLU A 39 14.03 -27.17 -5.43
CA GLU A 39 15.03 -26.48 -6.25
C GLU A 39 14.81 -24.99 -6.27
N PHE A 40 13.56 -24.54 -6.44
CA PHE A 40 13.22 -23.13 -6.48
C PHE A 40 13.47 -22.42 -5.12
N GLN A 41 13.15 -23.10 -4.02
CA GLN A 41 13.40 -22.57 -2.68
C GLN A 41 14.90 -22.48 -2.36
N SER A 42 15.71 -23.39 -2.89
CA SER A 42 17.16 -23.41 -2.70
C SER A 42 17.93 -22.40 -3.57
N LEU A 43 17.28 -21.75 -4.54
CA LEU A 43 17.93 -20.73 -5.36
C LEU A 43 18.50 -19.61 -4.48
N PRO A 44 19.72 -19.12 -4.75
CA PRO A 44 20.29 -17.97 -4.06
C PRO A 44 19.39 -16.71 -4.21
N ALA A 45 19.32 -15.89 -3.17
CA ALA A 45 18.51 -14.65 -3.19
C ALA A 45 18.91 -13.73 -4.36
N GLU A 46 20.21 -13.59 -4.60
CA GLU A 46 20.76 -12.79 -5.71
C GLU A 46 20.27 -13.27 -7.09
N GLN A 47 20.17 -14.59 -7.27
CA GLN A 47 19.65 -15.14 -8.53
C GLN A 47 18.16 -14.83 -8.70
N ARG A 48 17.37 -14.94 -7.63
CA ARG A 48 15.94 -14.55 -7.66
C ARG A 48 15.76 -13.06 -7.94
N ASP A 49 16.61 -12.20 -7.37
CA ASP A 49 16.59 -10.75 -7.63
C ASP A 49 16.93 -10.43 -9.09
N GLN A 50 17.91 -11.12 -9.69
CA GLN A 50 18.23 -11.01 -11.13
C GLN A 50 17.08 -11.48 -12.02
N MET A 51 16.29 -12.43 -11.57
CA MET A 51 15.06 -12.88 -12.22
C MET A 51 13.90 -11.88 -12.06
N GLY A 52 14.06 -10.82 -11.27
CA GLY A 52 13.02 -9.83 -10.97
C GLY A 52 11.93 -10.37 -10.04
N LEU A 53 12.22 -11.41 -9.27
CA LEU A 53 11.25 -12.07 -8.40
C LEU A 53 11.26 -11.46 -7.00
N ARG A 54 10.09 -11.44 -6.37
CA ARG A 54 9.95 -10.98 -4.99
C ARG A 54 10.53 -12.01 -4.00
N PRO A 55 10.97 -11.56 -2.81
CA PRO A 55 11.50 -12.46 -1.77
C PRO A 55 10.50 -13.56 -1.40
N LEU A 56 11.02 -14.77 -1.18
CA LEU A 56 10.27 -15.91 -0.65
C LEU A 56 9.94 -15.74 0.84
N GLU A 57 10.75 -14.96 1.55
CA GLU A 57 10.60 -14.73 2.98
C GLU A 57 10.46 -13.23 3.28
N LEU A 58 9.43 -12.88 4.04
CA LEU A 58 9.22 -11.50 4.46
C LEU A 58 10.23 -11.03 5.51
N ASN A 59 10.89 -11.97 6.20
CA ASN A 59 11.88 -11.65 7.23
C ASN A 59 13.14 -10.98 6.69
N SER A 60 13.51 -11.24 5.44
CA SER A 60 14.64 -10.59 4.77
C SER A 60 14.42 -9.08 4.56
N LEU A 61 13.18 -8.62 4.58
CA LEU A 61 12.83 -7.21 4.42
C LEU A 61 12.99 -6.40 5.71
N ARG A 62 13.10 -7.04 6.87
CA ARG A 62 13.23 -6.35 8.16
C ARG A 62 14.53 -5.58 8.32
N ASN A 63 15.58 -5.96 7.61
CA ASN A 63 16.89 -5.32 7.69
C ASN A 63 17.04 -4.08 6.78
N ILE A 64 16.03 -3.77 5.96
CA ILE A 64 16.08 -2.64 5.02
C ILE A 64 15.53 -1.35 5.64
N ALA A 65 14.70 -1.45 6.67
CA ALA A 65 14.17 -0.29 7.36
C ALA A 65 15.17 0.17 8.42
N ALA A 66 15.95 1.21 8.13
CA ALA A 66 16.54 2.00 9.20
C ALA A 66 15.44 2.44 10.17
N PRO A 67 15.67 2.43 11.50
CA PRO A 67 14.72 2.99 12.44
C PRO A 67 14.44 4.42 12.00
N CYS A 68 13.20 4.71 11.58
CA CYS A 68 12.77 6.08 11.41
C CYS A 68 13.00 6.77 12.75
N ASP A 69 13.83 7.79 12.77
CA ASP A 69 13.95 8.67 13.94
C ASP A 69 12.55 9.27 14.13
N ARG A 70 11.84 8.74 15.13
CA ARG A 70 10.47 9.15 15.41
C ARG A 70 10.56 10.52 16.07
N GLY A 71 10.50 11.55 15.25
CA GLY A 71 10.57 12.92 15.68
C GLY A 71 9.47 13.26 16.68
N GLY A 72 9.76 13.12 17.96
CA GLY A 72 8.97 13.61 19.07
C GLY A 72 7.74 12.78 19.44
N ASP A 73 7.20 13.05 20.63
CA ASP A 73 5.98 12.44 21.23
C ASP A 73 4.67 12.94 20.57
N SER A 74 4.72 13.36 19.32
CA SER A 74 3.54 13.87 18.61
C SER A 74 2.74 12.73 18.01
N GLU A 75 1.44 12.75 18.19
CA GLU A 75 0.50 11.72 17.76
C GLU A 75 -0.68 12.32 17.00
N TRP A 76 -1.13 11.61 15.98
CA TRP A 76 -2.41 11.87 15.35
C TRP A 76 -3.50 11.10 16.06
N ASN A 77 -4.46 11.82 16.62
CA ASN A 77 -5.62 11.28 17.28
C ASN A 77 -6.86 11.43 16.41
N ILE A 78 -7.61 10.34 16.21
CA ILE A 78 -8.95 10.38 15.64
C ILE A 78 -9.96 9.97 16.71
N ARG A 79 -11.09 10.68 16.75
CA ARG A 79 -12.17 10.40 17.71
C ARG A 79 -13.52 10.49 17.03
N GLN A 80 -14.42 9.58 17.43
CA GLN A 80 -15.78 9.47 16.90
C GLN A 80 -15.80 9.58 15.36
N PHE A 81 -14.94 8.80 14.73
CA PHE A 81 -14.72 8.86 13.31
C PHE A 81 -15.65 7.88 12.62
N PHE A 82 -16.62 8.40 11.86
CA PHE A 82 -17.66 7.60 11.24
C PHE A 82 -17.89 7.99 9.78
N PHE A 83 -18.33 7.01 9.00
CA PHE A 83 -18.66 7.21 7.61
C PHE A 83 -19.67 6.18 7.10
N ALA A 84 -20.63 6.63 6.30
CA ALA A 84 -21.54 5.77 5.54
C ALA A 84 -21.63 6.24 4.10
N TYR A 85 -21.64 5.30 3.16
CA TYR A 85 -21.98 5.59 1.77
C TYR A 85 -23.46 5.92 1.65
N LYS A 86 -23.81 6.63 0.57
CA LYS A 86 -25.22 7.04 0.33
C LYS A 86 -26.12 5.79 0.29
N HIS A 87 -27.17 5.79 1.11
CA HIS A 87 -28.14 4.69 1.22
C HIS A 87 -27.54 3.35 1.68
N GLN A 88 -26.43 3.37 2.37
CA GLN A 88 -25.81 2.18 2.97
C GLN A 88 -25.69 2.31 4.48
N PRO A 89 -25.61 1.19 5.21
CA PRO A 89 -25.30 1.22 6.64
C PRO A 89 -23.91 1.81 6.87
N GLU A 90 -23.65 2.16 8.11
CA GLU A 90 -22.35 2.71 8.53
C GLU A 90 -21.23 1.73 8.16
N THR A 91 -20.29 2.23 7.36
CA THR A 91 -19.15 1.45 6.85
C THR A 91 -17.95 1.57 7.76
N LEU A 92 -17.86 2.68 8.49
CA LEU A 92 -16.74 3.01 9.35
C LEU A 92 -17.27 3.58 10.65
N HIS A 93 -16.84 2.96 11.77
CA HIS A 93 -17.10 3.46 13.11
C HIS A 93 -15.86 3.24 13.97
N ILE A 94 -15.21 4.31 14.39
CA ILE A 94 -14.01 4.27 15.21
C ILE A 94 -14.18 5.29 16.34
N ASP A 95 -14.31 4.78 17.55
CA ASP A 95 -14.45 5.63 18.73
C ASP A 95 -13.20 6.45 18.97
N GLU A 96 -12.04 5.80 18.98
CA GLU A 96 -10.73 6.43 19.12
C GLU A 96 -9.65 5.57 18.44
N ALA A 97 -8.71 6.23 17.78
CA ALA A 97 -7.46 5.61 17.34
C ALA A 97 -6.33 6.63 17.31
N VAL A 98 -5.12 6.14 17.55
CA VAL A 98 -3.90 6.95 17.63
C VAL A 98 -2.90 6.45 16.60
N PHE A 99 -2.32 7.37 15.85
CA PHE A 99 -1.26 7.09 14.87
C PHE A 99 0.00 7.86 15.27
N PRO A 100 1.16 7.20 15.35
CA PRO A 100 2.40 7.88 15.66
C PRO A 100 2.78 8.87 14.55
N PHE A 101 3.21 10.05 14.92
CA PHE A 101 3.76 11.02 13.96
C PHE A 101 5.12 10.55 13.47
N GLY A 102 5.41 10.72 12.16
CA GLY A 102 6.67 10.32 11.56
C GLY A 102 6.90 8.80 11.48
N GLY A 103 5.90 7.99 11.86
CA GLY A 103 5.95 6.54 11.77
C GLY A 103 5.12 5.98 10.62
N ALA A 104 5.37 4.71 10.28
CA ALA A 104 4.54 3.95 9.35
C ALA A 104 3.53 3.11 10.13
N THR A 105 2.24 3.27 9.81
CA THR A 105 1.16 2.46 10.41
C THR A 105 0.55 1.55 9.35
N ALA A 106 0.54 0.25 9.61
CA ALA A 106 -0.12 -0.72 8.74
C ALA A 106 -1.58 -0.92 9.18
N ILE A 107 -2.51 -0.73 8.23
CA ILE A 107 -3.93 -1.03 8.41
C ILE A 107 -4.21 -2.39 7.77
N ILE A 108 -4.53 -3.38 8.59
CA ILE A 108 -4.78 -4.76 8.15
C ILE A 108 -6.24 -5.15 8.38
N GLY A 109 -6.73 -6.14 7.63
CA GLY A 109 -8.08 -6.67 7.73
C GLY A 109 -8.51 -7.36 6.44
N HIS A 110 -9.62 -8.11 6.48
CA HIS A 110 -10.18 -8.79 5.31
C HIS A 110 -10.66 -7.80 4.22
N ASN A 111 -10.97 -8.32 3.03
CA ASN A 111 -11.57 -7.50 1.96
C ASN A 111 -12.96 -7.03 2.40
N GLY A 112 -13.25 -5.74 2.17
CA GLY A 112 -14.49 -5.11 2.63
C GLY A 112 -14.47 -4.58 4.07
N ALA A 113 -13.38 -4.78 4.85
CA ALA A 113 -13.28 -4.28 6.22
C ALA A 113 -13.18 -2.74 6.38
N GLY A 114 -13.26 -1.98 5.30
CA GLY A 114 -13.24 -0.51 5.37
C GLY A 114 -11.84 0.14 5.32
N LYS A 115 -10.75 -0.62 5.07
CA LYS A 115 -9.38 -0.09 5.04
C LYS A 115 -9.19 1.10 4.08
N SER A 116 -9.60 0.93 2.83
CA SER A 116 -9.52 1.99 1.81
C SER A 116 -10.45 3.16 2.15
N THR A 117 -11.62 2.87 2.73
CA THR A 117 -12.57 3.89 3.20
C THR A 117 -11.93 4.73 4.31
N LEU A 118 -11.28 4.09 5.30
CA LEU A 118 -10.57 4.78 6.36
C LEU A 118 -9.47 5.69 5.81
N SER A 119 -8.63 5.19 4.91
CA SER A 119 -7.57 6.00 4.27
C SER A 119 -8.15 7.22 3.54
N ARG A 120 -9.22 7.03 2.75
CA ARG A 120 -9.91 8.13 2.05
C ARG A 120 -10.51 9.16 3.02
N CYS A 121 -11.10 8.70 4.11
CA CYS A 121 -11.66 9.55 5.15
C CYS A 121 -10.56 10.34 5.87
N LEU A 122 -9.44 9.71 6.23
CA LEU A 122 -8.29 10.36 6.87
C LEU A 122 -7.71 11.46 5.98
N CYS A 123 -7.52 11.20 4.70
CA CYS A 123 -7.07 12.20 3.72
C CYS A 123 -8.10 13.31 3.44
N GLY A 124 -9.33 13.19 3.95
CA GLY A 124 -10.38 14.18 3.71
C GLY A 124 -11.03 14.09 2.32
N LEU A 125 -10.84 13.01 1.58
CA LEU A 125 -11.47 12.78 0.28
C LEU A 125 -12.98 12.57 0.43
N GLU A 126 -13.42 11.91 1.50
CA GLU A 126 -14.84 11.68 1.77
C GLU A 126 -15.48 12.87 2.48
N LYS A 127 -16.42 13.55 1.79
CA LYS A 127 -17.08 14.76 2.30
C LYS A 127 -18.02 14.51 3.49
N ARG A 128 -18.53 13.28 3.62
CA ARG A 128 -19.52 12.91 4.64
C ARG A 128 -18.89 12.27 5.88
N CYS A 129 -17.58 12.12 5.89
CA CYS A 129 -16.89 11.58 7.05
C CYS A 129 -16.99 12.56 8.22
N GLY A 130 -17.54 12.10 9.33
CA GLY A 130 -17.60 12.82 10.59
C GLY A 130 -16.46 12.45 11.52
N GLY A 131 -16.40 13.15 12.65
CA GLY A 131 -15.40 12.94 13.69
C GLY A 131 -14.29 13.98 13.71
N ILE A 132 -13.38 13.82 14.67
CA ILE A 132 -12.29 14.75 14.96
C ILE A 132 -10.97 14.11 14.59
N VAL A 133 -10.13 14.85 13.88
CA VAL A 133 -8.73 14.50 13.62
C VAL A 133 -7.86 15.59 14.25
N ARG A 134 -7.02 15.20 15.18
CA ARG A 134 -6.19 16.12 15.97
C ARG A 134 -4.74 15.68 15.95
N ASN A 135 -3.83 16.65 15.94
CA ASN A 135 -2.44 16.44 16.28
C ASN A 135 -2.06 17.51 17.31
N GLN A 136 -1.60 17.11 18.47
CA GLN A 136 -1.40 17.98 19.62
C GLN A 136 -2.69 18.78 19.93
N ASP A 137 -2.59 20.10 19.99
CA ASP A 137 -3.73 21.00 20.29
C ASP A 137 -4.51 21.41 19.04
N LYS A 138 -4.02 21.07 17.85
CA LYS A 138 -4.66 21.47 16.59
C LYS A 138 -5.63 20.42 16.08
N VAL A 139 -6.87 20.83 15.84
CA VAL A 139 -7.88 20.05 15.13
C VAL A 139 -7.81 20.40 13.64
N TYR A 140 -7.76 19.37 12.81
CA TYR A 140 -7.64 19.51 11.35
C TYR A 140 -8.97 19.32 10.66
N SER A 141 -9.42 20.35 9.98
CA SER A 141 -10.58 20.29 9.12
C SER A 141 -10.33 19.38 7.92
N ARG A 142 -11.41 18.92 7.26
CA ARG A 142 -11.31 18.15 6.01
C ARG A 142 -10.45 18.84 4.94
N ARG A 143 -10.62 20.18 4.76
CA ARG A 143 -9.86 20.94 3.75
C ARG A 143 -8.37 21.01 4.05
N GLU A 144 -8.00 21.12 5.32
CA GLU A 144 -6.60 21.09 5.74
C GLU A 144 -5.99 19.72 5.49
N ARG A 145 -6.71 18.64 5.82
CA ARG A 145 -6.24 17.27 5.55
C ARG A 145 -6.02 17.00 4.08
N LEU A 146 -6.93 17.47 3.20
CA LEU A 146 -6.75 17.38 1.74
C LEU A 146 -5.47 18.04 1.23
N LYS A 147 -4.97 19.07 1.92
CA LYS A 147 -3.72 19.76 1.55
C LYS A 147 -2.48 19.11 2.13
N LEU A 148 -2.62 18.38 3.22
CA LEU A 148 -1.51 17.79 3.97
C LEU A 148 -1.27 16.31 3.64
N CYS A 149 -2.31 15.61 3.17
CA CYS A 149 -2.26 14.18 2.96
C CYS A 149 -2.16 13.88 1.45
N TYR A 150 -1.30 12.94 1.12
CA TYR A 150 -1.24 12.34 -0.20
C TYR A 150 -1.74 10.91 -0.11
N MET A 151 -2.48 10.46 -1.11
CA MET A 151 -3.00 9.10 -1.17
C MET A 151 -2.53 8.43 -2.46
N VAL A 152 -1.85 7.31 -2.31
CA VAL A 152 -1.55 6.42 -3.43
C VAL A 152 -2.63 5.35 -3.50
N MET A 153 -3.34 5.25 -4.61
CA MET A 153 -4.39 4.27 -4.81
C MET A 153 -3.81 2.88 -5.11
N GLN A 154 -4.59 1.84 -4.90
CA GLN A 154 -4.20 0.46 -5.23
C GLN A 154 -3.92 0.29 -6.72
N ASP A 155 -4.71 0.92 -7.58
CA ASP A 155 -4.45 1.06 -9.01
C ASP A 155 -3.95 2.49 -9.28
N VAL A 156 -2.64 2.62 -9.36
CA VAL A 156 -1.96 3.91 -9.56
C VAL A 156 -2.22 4.48 -10.96
N ASN A 157 -2.55 3.64 -11.94
CA ASN A 157 -2.82 4.12 -13.31
C ASN A 157 -4.06 5.02 -13.35
N HIS A 158 -5.01 4.83 -12.45
CA HIS A 158 -6.18 5.72 -12.33
C HIS A 158 -5.85 7.10 -11.74
N GLN A 159 -4.62 7.33 -11.30
CA GLN A 159 -4.16 8.61 -10.77
C GLN A 159 -3.28 9.39 -11.76
N LEU A 160 -2.86 8.74 -12.84
CA LEU A 160 -2.05 9.37 -13.88
C LEU A 160 -2.98 9.95 -14.95
N PHE A 161 -2.81 11.22 -15.27
CA PHE A 161 -3.65 11.97 -16.20
C PHE A 161 -2.92 12.35 -17.49
N THR A 162 -1.59 12.25 -17.50
CA THR A 162 -0.76 12.69 -18.61
C THR A 162 0.03 11.53 -19.22
N GLU A 163 0.58 11.76 -20.41
CA GLU A 163 1.34 10.76 -21.17
C GLU A 163 2.82 10.73 -20.80
N SER A 164 3.30 11.75 -20.06
CA SER A 164 4.70 11.84 -19.63
C SER A 164 4.82 12.10 -18.13
N VAL A 165 5.93 11.63 -17.55
CA VAL A 165 6.24 11.86 -16.13
C VAL A 165 6.41 13.36 -15.84
N LEU A 166 6.99 14.10 -16.76
CA LEU A 166 7.23 15.54 -16.60
C LEU A 166 5.92 16.32 -16.56
N ASP A 167 4.99 16.02 -17.45
CA ASP A 167 3.66 16.67 -17.47
C ASP A 167 2.87 16.34 -16.20
N GLU A 168 2.98 15.11 -15.69
CA GLU A 168 2.33 14.69 -14.45
C GLU A 168 2.89 15.48 -13.24
N LEU A 169 4.18 15.74 -13.21
CA LEU A 169 4.81 16.58 -12.19
C LEU A 169 4.31 18.03 -12.29
N PHE A 170 4.25 18.60 -13.48
CA PHE A 170 3.74 19.96 -13.69
C PHE A 170 2.28 20.11 -13.26
N LEU A 171 1.46 19.09 -13.48
CA LEU A 171 0.05 19.10 -13.06
C LEU A 171 -0.12 19.29 -11.53
N SER A 172 0.86 18.80 -10.76
CA SER A 172 0.86 18.89 -9.30
C SER A 172 1.47 20.18 -8.75
N MET A 173 2.18 20.95 -9.58
CA MET A 173 2.85 22.18 -9.19
C MET A 173 1.92 23.40 -9.29
N SER A 174 2.08 24.34 -8.36
CA SER A 174 1.37 25.63 -8.42
C SER A 174 1.89 26.56 -9.49
N THR A 175 3.15 26.40 -9.88
CA THR A 175 3.85 27.08 -10.98
C THR A 175 4.76 26.06 -11.66
N GLU A 176 4.75 26.00 -12.98
CA GLU A 176 5.63 25.13 -13.74
C GLU A 176 7.09 25.56 -13.52
N ASP A 177 7.86 24.72 -12.85
CA ASP A 177 9.27 24.95 -12.54
C ASP A 177 10.06 23.69 -12.92
N GLN A 178 10.64 23.73 -14.10
CA GLN A 178 11.37 22.60 -14.68
C GLN A 178 12.56 22.17 -13.82
N ALA A 179 13.24 23.11 -13.18
CA ALA A 179 14.39 22.83 -12.32
C ALA A 179 14.02 22.08 -11.03
N LYS A 180 12.75 22.08 -10.65
CA LYS A 180 12.24 21.26 -9.51
C LYS A 180 11.67 19.93 -9.95
N ALA A 181 11.39 19.77 -11.24
CA ALA A 181 10.82 18.55 -11.80
C ALA A 181 11.93 17.55 -12.21
N GLU A 182 13.14 18.02 -12.47
CA GLU A 182 14.35 17.22 -12.71
C GLU A 182 15.04 16.83 -11.40
#